data_ad96409fdcea078211c62686e92cbd41
#
_entry.id   ad96409fdcea078211c62686e92cbd41
#
_cell.length_a   1.000
_cell.length_b   1.000
_cell.length_c   1.000
_cell.angle_alpha   90.00
_cell.angle_beta   90.00
_cell.angle_gamma   90.00
#
_symmetry.space_group_name_H-M   'P 1'
#
loop_
_entity.id
_entity.type
_entity.pdbx_description
1 polymer ?
#
loop_
_entity_poly.entity_id
_entity_poly.type
_entity_poly.pdbx_seq_one_letter_code
_entity_poly.pdbx_strand_id
1 'polypeptide(L)'
;FEDGATRSNQLAGSGSLTPEEHYRFIAFTVDSLRDLVERHTYARYVVVFQNWLSPAGASFEHLHKQLVAIDERGVNAETETAKLRQNLNLYNDWGVNHAFYQNLVIAENDHAILTAGVGHRYPTMTVYSKSRVSEPWEHTDEEVRAVSDLLHAAHAATGGQVATNEEWHYRPVDLDVPMPWRINLKWRISTLAGFEGGTQIYVNTLSPFDMRDRATAALRTLRSDGHVAPSLRIAEECTPAPNLLRYNPNLER
;
A
#
# COMPACT_ATOMS: atom_id res chain seq x y z
N PHE A 1 20.88 -8.60 -4.41
CA PHE A 1 19.83 -8.96 -3.46
C PHE A 1 20.26 -10.03 -2.44
N GLU A 2 21.17 -10.93 -2.79
CA GLU A 2 21.62 -12.01 -1.91
C GLU A 2 22.67 -11.57 -0.87
N ASP A 3 23.41 -10.51 -1.12
CA ASP A 3 24.48 -10.03 -0.23
C ASP A 3 24.00 -9.54 1.14
N GLY A 4 22.76 -9.07 1.25
CA GLY A 4 22.16 -8.64 2.50
C GLY A 4 21.80 -9.81 3.44
N ALA A 5 21.39 -10.96 2.88
CA ALA A 5 20.98 -12.15 3.64
C ALA A 5 22.16 -12.93 4.22
N THR A 6 23.33 -12.82 3.60
CA THR A 6 24.54 -13.54 4.04
C THR A 6 25.30 -12.84 5.17
N ARG A 7 25.04 -11.56 5.43
CA ARG A 7 25.76 -10.75 6.44
C ARG A 7 25.24 -10.89 7.87
N SER A 8 24.02 -11.35 8.02
CA SER A 8 23.44 -11.61 9.34
C SER A 8 22.28 -12.57 9.11
N ASN A 9 21.95 -13.49 9.93
CA ASN A 9 20.73 -14.32 9.86
C ASN A 9 19.42 -13.48 9.76
N GLN A 10 19.45 -12.32 9.11
CA GLN A 10 18.34 -11.42 8.88
C GLN A 10 17.69 -11.75 7.54
N LEU A 11 16.38 -11.86 7.55
CA LEU A 11 15.58 -12.03 6.35
C LEU A 11 15.63 -10.75 5.51
N ALA A 12 16.07 -10.86 4.25
CA ALA A 12 16.14 -9.76 3.31
C ALA A 12 14.75 -9.53 2.65
N GLY A 13 13.91 -8.76 3.32
CA GLY A 13 12.58 -8.36 2.82
C GLY A 13 12.58 -6.94 2.22
N SER A 14 11.44 -6.47 1.76
CA SER A 14 11.28 -5.12 1.18
C SER A 14 11.80 -4.00 2.10
N GLY A 15 11.62 -4.12 3.41
CA GLY A 15 12.06 -3.12 4.38
C GLY A 15 13.56 -3.11 4.67
N SER A 16 14.34 -4.11 4.22
CA SER A 16 15.80 -4.16 4.36
C SER A 16 16.55 -3.60 3.15
N LEU A 17 15.86 -3.33 2.06
CA LEU A 17 16.42 -2.65 0.89
C LEU A 17 16.78 -1.21 1.24
N THR A 18 17.69 -0.62 0.48
CA THR A 18 17.82 0.85 0.47
C THR A 18 16.61 1.49 -0.24
N PRO A 19 16.29 2.77 0.02
CA PRO A 19 15.23 3.46 -0.70
C PRO A 19 15.38 3.39 -2.23
N GLU A 20 16.63 3.44 -2.73
CA GLU A 20 16.93 3.35 -4.16
C GLU A 20 16.67 1.94 -4.73
N GLU A 21 17.09 0.89 -4.03
CA GLU A 21 16.82 -0.49 -4.44
C GLU A 21 15.31 -0.80 -4.41
N HIS A 22 14.61 -0.31 -3.39
CA HIS A 22 13.16 -0.47 -3.31
C HIS A 22 12.46 0.27 -4.46
N TYR A 23 12.87 1.51 -4.78
CA TYR A 23 12.33 2.23 -5.92
C TYR A 23 12.51 1.47 -7.23
N ARG A 24 13.72 0.95 -7.50
CA ARG A 24 13.96 0.15 -8.72
C ARG A 24 13.07 -1.09 -8.78
N PHE A 25 12.83 -1.72 -7.64
CA PHE A 25 11.93 -2.87 -7.55
C PHE A 25 10.47 -2.47 -7.85
N ILE A 26 10.01 -1.33 -7.33
CA ILE A 26 8.66 -0.81 -7.60
C ILE A 26 8.53 -0.34 -9.06
N ALA A 27 9.50 0.41 -9.59
CA ALA A 27 9.51 0.86 -10.98
C ALA A 27 9.46 -0.33 -11.95
N PHE A 28 10.28 -1.35 -11.72
CA PHE A 28 10.23 -2.60 -12.50
C PHE A 28 8.87 -3.31 -12.40
N THR A 29 8.23 -3.27 -11.22
CA THR A 29 6.89 -3.83 -11.04
C THR A 29 5.85 -3.04 -11.86
N VAL A 30 5.93 -1.71 -11.87
CA VAL A 30 5.05 -0.84 -12.67
C VAL A 30 5.25 -1.08 -14.17
N ASP A 31 6.49 -1.21 -14.65
CA ASP A 31 6.77 -1.52 -16.05
C ASP A 31 6.26 -2.91 -16.45
N SER A 32 6.44 -3.90 -15.59
CA SER A 32 5.91 -5.25 -15.81
C SER A 32 4.37 -5.28 -15.83
N LEU A 33 3.74 -4.44 -14.99
CA LEU A 33 2.29 -4.27 -14.97
C LEU A 33 1.79 -3.66 -16.28
N ARG A 34 2.45 -2.61 -16.78
CA ARG A 34 2.17 -1.99 -18.10
C ARG A 34 2.26 -3.04 -19.22
N ASP A 35 3.35 -3.77 -19.27
CA ASP A 35 3.58 -4.84 -20.26
C ASP A 35 2.46 -5.88 -20.27
N LEU A 36 1.99 -6.31 -19.09
CA LEU A 36 0.89 -7.28 -18.98
C LEU A 36 -0.43 -6.70 -19.48
N VAL A 37 -0.75 -5.45 -19.14
CA VAL A 37 -1.96 -4.76 -19.61
C VAL A 37 -1.95 -4.60 -21.13
N GLU A 38 -0.83 -4.17 -21.70
CA GLU A 38 -0.70 -3.94 -23.15
C GLU A 38 -0.76 -5.24 -23.96
N ARG A 39 -0.17 -6.32 -23.45
CA ARG A 39 -0.08 -7.62 -24.17
C ARG A 39 -1.33 -8.47 -24.01
N HIS A 40 -2.11 -8.28 -22.94
CA HIS A 40 -3.29 -9.12 -22.63
C HIS A 40 -4.57 -8.30 -22.69
N THR A 41 -5.02 -8.00 -23.92
CA THR A 41 -6.21 -7.16 -24.18
C THR A 41 -7.52 -7.73 -23.64
N TYR A 42 -7.56 -9.01 -23.25
CA TYR A 42 -8.70 -9.64 -22.58
C TYR A 42 -8.68 -9.43 -21.05
N ALA A 43 -7.53 -9.08 -20.48
CA ALA A 43 -7.41 -8.90 -19.04
C ALA A 43 -8.17 -7.64 -18.59
N ARG A 44 -9.06 -7.78 -17.63
CA ARG A 44 -9.78 -6.67 -17.00
C ARG A 44 -9.02 -6.09 -15.83
N TYR A 45 -8.18 -6.91 -15.20
CA TYR A 45 -7.37 -6.51 -14.06
C TYR A 45 -6.06 -7.31 -14.02
N VAL A 46 -4.99 -6.67 -13.59
CA VAL A 46 -3.75 -7.35 -13.25
C VAL A 46 -3.55 -7.23 -11.74
N VAL A 47 -3.69 -8.34 -11.04
CA VAL A 47 -3.48 -8.38 -9.58
C VAL A 47 -1.99 -8.30 -9.30
N VAL A 48 -1.57 -7.33 -8.48
CA VAL A 48 -0.18 -7.19 -8.02
C VAL A 48 -0.15 -7.38 -6.52
N PHE A 49 0.67 -8.33 -6.06
CA PHE A 49 0.78 -8.63 -4.63
C PHE A 49 2.15 -9.21 -4.27
N GLN A 50 2.46 -9.14 -2.96
CA GLN A 50 3.61 -9.78 -2.37
C GLN A 50 3.19 -10.47 -1.08
N ASN A 51 3.60 -11.73 -0.92
CA ASN A 51 3.46 -12.46 0.33
C ASN A 51 4.85 -12.56 0.98
N TRP A 52 4.95 -12.17 2.25
CA TRP A 52 6.18 -12.27 3.02
C TRP A 52 5.99 -13.19 4.20
N LEU A 53 6.83 -14.22 4.30
CA LEU A 53 6.80 -15.33 5.25
C LEU A 53 5.60 -16.27 5.12
N SER A 54 5.78 -17.50 5.56
CA SER A 54 4.80 -18.60 5.46
C SER A 54 3.42 -18.27 6.04
N PRO A 55 3.26 -17.59 7.21
CA PRO A 55 1.93 -17.23 7.72
C PRO A 55 1.14 -16.29 6.81
N ALA A 56 1.81 -15.57 5.91
CA ALA A 56 1.17 -14.74 4.90
C ALA A 56 0.94 -15.46 3.56
N GLY A 57 1.26 -16.76 3.48
CA GLY A 57 1.10 -17.56 2.26
C GLY A 57 2.29 -17.51 1.31
N ALA A 58 3.47 -17.08 1.77
CA ALA A 58 4.68 -17.17 0.96
C ALA A 58 5.11 -18.63 0.80
N SER A 59 5.40 -19.05 -0.44
CA SER A 59 5.87 -20.41 -0.76
C SER A 59 7.36 -20.57 -0.45
N PHE A 60 8.12 -19.49 -0.39
CA PHE A 60 9.54 -19.45 -0.10
C PHE A 60 9.94 -18.08 0.49
N GLU A 61 11.05 -18.04 1.22
CA GLU A 61 11.54 -16.87 1.96
C GLU A 61 12.48 -15.99 1.12
N HIS A 62 12.16 -15.81 -0.16
CA HIS A 62 12.88 -14.93 -1.07
C HIS A 62 11.97 -13.80 -1.52
N LEU A 63 12.49 -12.56 -1.51
CA LEU A 63 11.71 -11.39 -1.89
C LEU A 63 11.24 -11.47 -3.35
N HIS A 64 9.94 -11.51 -3.55
CA HIS A 64 9.32 -11.52 -4.88
C HIS A 64 7.95 -10.87 -4.87
N LYS A 65 7.57 -10.26 -6.00
CA LYS A 65 6.19 -9.84 -6.27
C LYS A 65 5.58 -10.73 -7.34
N GLN A 66 4.28 -10.86 -7.29
CA GLN A 66 3.51 -11.64 -8.26
C GLN A 66 2.54 -10.70 -8.98
N LEU A 67 2.48 -10.86 -10.30
CA LEU A 67 1.55 -10.15 -11.18
C LEU A 67 0.74 -11.20 -11.93
N VAL A 68 -0.59 -11.12 -11.84
CA VAL A 68 -1.49 -12.08 -12.47
C VAL A 68 -2.56 -11.34 -13.27
N ALA A 69 -2.50 -11.45 -14.60
CA ALA A 69 -3.53 -10.91 -15.49
C ALA A 69 -4.74 -11.83 -15.50
N ILE A 70 -5.91 -11.27 -15.23
CA ILE A 70 -7.19 -12.01 -15.17
C ILE A 70 -8.26 -11.29 -15.97
N ASP A 71 -9.21 -12.04 -16.52
CA ASP A 71 -10.38 -11.55 -17.27
C ASP A 71 -11.58 -11.20 -16.36
N GLU A 72 -11.33 -11.12 -15.06
CA GLU A 72 -12.27 -10.74 -14.01
C GLU A 72 -11.71 -9.58 -13.20
N ARG A 73 -12.54 -8.83 -12.50
CA ARG A 73 -12.10 -7.73 -11.63
C ARG A 73 -11.97 -8.16 -10.16
N GLY A 74 -12.61 -9.26 -9.80
CA GLY A 74 -12.72 -9.73 -8.42
C GLY A 74 -13.73 -8.93 -7.58
N VAL A 75 -14.24 -9.58 -6.53
CA VAL A 75 -15.34 -9.04 -5.69
C VAL A 75 -15.01 -7.70 -5.04
N ASN A 76 -13.75 -7.49 -4.65
CA ASN A 76 -13.34 -6.23 -4.02
C ASN A 76 -13.44 -5.07 -5.00
N ALA A 77 -12.88 -5.20 -6.21
CA ALA A 77 -12.92 -4.15 -7.22
C ALA A 77 -14.36 -3.85 -7.68
N GLU A 78 -15.21 -4.86 -7.82
CA GLU A 78 -16.63 -4.68 -8.13
C GLU A 78 -17.37 -3.92 -7.02
N THR A 79 -17.13 -4.29 -5.76
CA THR A 79 -17.75 -3.63 -4.59
C THR A 79 -17.29 -2.18 -4.48
N GLU A 80 -15.99 -1.92 -4.64
CA GLU A 80 -15.42 -0.57 -4.61
C GLU A 80 -15.97 0.29 -5.74
N THR A 81 -16.05 -0.25 -6.96
CA THR A 81 -16.63 0.42 -8.12
C THR A 81 -18.09 0.80 -7.89
N ALA A 82 -18.88 -0.12 -7.33
CA ALA A 82 -20.28 0.16 -7.01
C ALA A 82 -20.43 1.30 -5.97
N LYS A 83 -19.56 1.34 -4.96
CA LYS A 83 -19.53 2.41 -3.96
C LYS A 83 -19.03 3.73 -4.55
N LEU A 84 -17.99 3.71 -5.39
CA LEU A 84 -17.47 4.90 -6.06
C LEU A 84 -18.50 5.54 -7.00
N ARG A 85 -19.34 4.76 -7.69
CA ARG A 85 -20.43 5.30 -8.49
C ARG A 85 -21.49 6.05 -7.66
N GLN A 86 -21.63 5.72 -6.38
CA GLN A 86 -22.50 6.42 -5.44
C GLN A 86 -21.81 7.63 -4.81
N ASN A 87 -20.49 7.53 -4.55
CA ASN A 87 -19.69 8.59 -3.96
C ASN A 87 -18.28 8.58 -4.59
N LEU A 88 -18.04 9.44 -5.55
CA LEU A 88 -16.74 9.58 -6.20
C LEU A 88 -15.64 10.04 -5.24
N ASN A 89 -16.00 10.64 -4.10
CA ASN A 89 -15.04 11.09 -3.08
C ASN A 89 -14.72 10.03 -2.01
N LEU A 90 -15.13 8.79 -2.21
CA LEU A 90 -15.07 7.70 -1.24
C LEU A 90 -13.71 7.58 -0.53
N TYR A 91 -12.60 7.61 -1.28
CA TYR A 91 -11.26 7.43 -0.72
C TYR A 91 -10.73 8.66 0.01
N ASN A 92 -11.22 9.86 -0.32
CA ASN A 92 -11.00 11.01 0.55
C ASN A 92 -11.82 10.85 1.83
N ASP A 93 -13.12 10.64 1.75
CA ASP A 93 -14.03 10.65 2.91
C ASP A 93 -13.67 9.58 3.94
N TRP A 94 -13.52 8.33 3.50
CA TRP A 94 -13.28 7.17 4.37
C TRP A 94 -11.83 6.71 4.48
N GLY A 95 -10.95 7.29 3.67
CA GLY A 95 -9.50 7.07 3.72
C GLY A 95 -8.78 8.22 4.40
N VAL A 96 -8.31 9.19 3.61
CA VAL A 96 -7.40 10.24 4.11
C VAL A 96 -8.06 11.27 5.01
N ASN A 97 -9.33 11.67 4.78
CA ASN A 97 -10.04 12.59 5.67
C ASN A 97 -10.28 11.92 7.03
N HIS A 98 -10.72 10.65 7.02
CA HIS A 98 -10.85 9.88 8.26
C HIS A 98 -9.52 9.80 9.00
N ALA A 99 -8.43 9.47 8.30
CA ALA A 99 -7.10 9.39 8.91
C ALA A 99 -6.65 10.75 9.46
N PHE A 100 -6.94 11.84 8.76
CA PHE A 100 -6.65 13.20 9.22
C PHE A 100 -7.39 13.53 10.52
N TYR A 101 -8.73 13.38 10.54
CA TYR A 101 -9.52 13.73 11.72
C TYR A 101 -9.30 12.81 12.92
N GLN A 102 -8.90 11.56 12.69
CA GLN A 102 -8.63 10.58 13.75
C GLN A 102 -7.14 10.50 14.15
N ASN A 103 -6.27 11.37 13.60
CA ASN A 103 -4.83 11.34 13.84
C ASN A 103 -4.19 9.98 13.50
N LEU A 104 -4.57 9.40 12.37
CA LEU A 104 -4.08 8.10 11.87
C LEU A 104 -3.08 8.24 10.71
N VAL A 105 -2.66 9.46 10.38
CA VAL A 105 -1.58 9.70 9.42
C VAL A 105 -0.26 9.28 10.05
N ILE A 106 0.51 8.47 9.33
CA ILE A 106 1.81 7.97 9.77
C ILE A 106 2.94 8.81 9.19
N ALA A 107 2.94 8.95 7.86
CA ALA A 107 3.94 9.74 7.14
C ALA A 107 3.39 10.22 5.79
N GLU A 108 4.03 11.23 5.23
CA GLU A 108 3.74 11.71 3.88
C GLU A 108 4.99 12.26 3.18
N ASN A 109 4.89 12.37 1.88
CA ASN A 109 5.74 13.20 1.02
C ASN A 109 4.86 14.03 0.08
N ASP A 110 5.44 14.65 -0.94
CA ASP A 110 4.68 15.56 -1.80
C ASP A 110 3.64 14.84 -2.67
N HIS A 111 3.88 13.59 -3.07
CA HIS A 111 3.04 12.85 -4.00
C HIS A 111 2.30 11.64 -3.39
N ALA A 112 2.53 11.31 -2.12
CA ALA A 112 1.86 10.17 -1.48
C ALA A 112 1.66 10.40 0.03
N ILE A 113 0.77 9.60 0.63
CA ILE A 113 0.48 9.60 2.06
C ILE A 113 0.33 8.17 2.59
N LEU A 114 0.88 7.90 3.77
CA LEU A 114 0.79 6.64 4.50
C LEU A 114 -0.10 6.81 5.73
N THR A 115 -1.10 5.96 5.87
CA THR A 115 -2.06 6.00 6.98
C THR A 115 -2.19 4.64 7.65
N ALA A 116 -2.59 4.61 8.93
CA ALA A 116 -3.12 3.42 9.57
C ALA A 116 -4.56 3.19 9.12
N GLY A 117 -4.81 2.04 8.49
CA GLY A 117 -6.10 1.70 7.90
C GLY A 117 -7.12 1.24 8.93
N VAL A 118 -8.40 1.53 8.67
CA VAL A 118 -9.55 1.14 9.50
C VAL A 118 -10.47 0.22 8.71
N GLY A 119 -11.08 -0.76 9.38
CA GLY A 119 -12.04 -1.68 8.76
C GLY A 119 -11.45 -2.77 7.88
N HIS A 120 -10.15 -2.96 7.90
CA HIS A 120 -9.48 -4.04 7.16
C HIS A 120 -9.57 -5.38 7.90
N ARG A 121 -9.44 -6.45 7.13
CA ARG A 121 -9.41 -7.84 7.62
C ARG A 121 -8.26 -8.12 8.60
N TYR A 122 -7.15 -7.43 8.44
CA TYR A 122 -5.97 -7.46 9.32
C TYR A 122 -5.52 -6.04 9.62
N PRO A 123 -4.73 -5.81 10.68
CA PRO A 123 -4.08 -4.52 10.87
C PRO A 123 -3.32 -4.13 9.61
N THR A 124 -3.58 -2.94 9.09
CA THR A 124 -3.14 -2.53 7.75
C THR A 124 -2.59 -1.12 7.76
N MET A 125 -1.46 -0.92 7.09
CA MET A 125 -1.00 0.40 6.65
C MET A 125 -1.36 0.57 5.17
N THR A 126 -1.85 1.75 4.79
CA THR A 126 -2.22 2.05 3.41
C THR A 126 -1.44 3.25 2.89
N VAL A 127 -0.74 3.05 1.78
CA VAL A 127 -0.14 4.12 0.98
C VAL A 127 -1.15 4.53 -0.08
N TYR A 128 -1.46 5.83 -0.19
CA TYR A 128 -2.25 6.41 -1.27
C TYR A 128 -1.39 7.32 -2.12
N SER A 129 -1.47 7.18 -3.43
CA SER A 129 -0.96 8.21 -4.36
C SER A 129 -1.86 9.45 -4.30
N LYS A 130 -1.24 10.64 -4.30
CA LYS A 130 -1.92 11.93 -4.41
C LYS A 130 -2.12 12.36 -5.87
N SER A 131 -1.67 11.54 -6.84
CA SER A 131 -1.80 11.82 -8.27
C SER A 131 -3.25 11.93 -8.71
N ARG A 132 -3.46 12.62 -9.82
CA ARG A 132 -4.74 12.67 -10.55
C ARG A 132 -4.99 11.40 -11.36
N VAL A 133 -3.93 10.66 -11.64
CA VAL A 133 -3.96 9.47 -12.48
C VAL A 133 -4.34 8.25 -11.62
N SER A 134 -5.16 7.38 -12.18
CA SER A 134 -5.64 6.17 -11.52
C SER A 134 -4.73 4.96 -11.79
N GLU A 135 -4.05 4.95 -12.91
CA GLU A 135 -3.22 3.85 -13.40
C GLU A 135 -1.78 4.00 -12.90
N PRO A 136 -1.21 2.98 -12.21
CA PRO A 136 0.17 3.04 -11.74
C PRO A 136 1.20 3.33 -12.85
N TRP A 137 0.98 2.80 -14.04
CA TRP A 137 1.89 2.95 -15.20
C TRP A 137 1.79 4.29 -15.93
N GLU A 138 0.85 5.14 -15.59
CA GLU A 138 0.72 6.51 -16.10
C GLU A 138 1.26 7.56 -15.11
N HIS A 139 1.70 7.13 -13.93
CA HIS A 139 2.35 8.01 -12.96
C HIS A 139 3.73 8.43 -13.46
N THR A 140 4.15 9.63 -13.08
CA THR A 140 5.53 10.11 -13.31
C THR A 140 6.51 9.33 -12.43
N ASP A 141 7.79 9.33 -12.83
CA ASP A 141 8.87 8.71 -12.03
C ASP A 141 8.93 9.27 -10.61
N GLU A 142 8.66 10.57 -10.42
CA GLU A 142 8.62 11.21 -9.10
C GLU A 142 7.45 10.69 -8.26
N GLU A 143 6.27 10.50 -8.87
CA GLU A 143 5.11 9.95 -8.18
C GLU A 143 5.31 8.48 -7.81
N VAL A 144 5.89 7.68 -8.72
CA VAL A 144 6.26 6.27 -8.45
C VAL A 144 7.29 6.19 -7.32
N ARG A 145 8.31 7.05 -7.35
CA ARG A 145 9.31 7.13 -6.28
C ARG A 145 8.67 7.50 -4.94
N ALA A 146 7.80 8.47 -4.92
CA ALA A 146 7.13 8.92 -3.71
C ALA A 146 6.25 7.83 -3.07
N VAL A 147 5.53 7.06 -3.88
CA VAL A 147 4.77 5.89 -3.42
C VAL A 147 5.73 4.81 -2.91
N SER A 148 6.83 4.55 -3.63
CA SER A 148 7.85 3.59 -3.23
C SER A 148 8.49 3.94 -1.90
N ASP A 149 8.86 5.21 -1.67
CA ASP A 149 9.50 5.66 -0.43
C ASP A 149 8.60 5.43 0.79
N LEU A 150 7.30 5.68 0.67
CA LEU A 150 6.34 5.42 1.75
C LEU A 150 6.04 3.93 1.95
N LEU A 151 5.98 3.16 0.87
CA LEU A 151 5.80 1.71 0.96
C LEU A 151 7.04 1.05 1.58
N HIS A 152 8.24 1.47 1.18
CA HIS A 152 9.50 1.05 1.81
C HIS A 152 9.49 1.38 3.30
N ALA A 153 9.13 2.60 3.67
CA ALA A 153 9.01 3.02 5.06
C ALA A 153 8.03 2.14 5.85
N ALA A 154 6.87 1.79 5.26
CA ALA A 154 5.90 0.89 5.88
C ALA A 154 6.49 -0.52 6.12
N HIS A 155 7.20 -1.08 5.14
CA HIS A 155 7.89 -2.36 5.30
C HIS A 155 9.02 -2.28 6.34
N ALA A 156 9.83 -1.23 6.32
CA ALA A 156 10.93 -1.04 7.28
C ALA A 156 10.41 -0.90 8.71
N ALA A 157 9.34 -0.11 8.92
CA ALA A 157 8.70 0.04 10.23
C ALA A 157 8.04 -1.26 10.73
N THR A 158 7.58 -2.12 9.81
CA THR A 158 7.03 -3.45 10.14
C THR A 158 8.12 -4.40 10.62
N GLY A 159 9.29 -4.38 9.99
CA GLY A 159 10.39 -5.30 10.24
C GLY A 159 10.24 -6.66 9.55
N GLY A 160 11.36 -7.29 9.22
CA GLY A 160 11.42 -8.53 8.43
C GLY A 160 10.82 -9.77 9.09
N GLN A 161 10.60 -9.75 10.41
CA GLN A 161 10.05 -10.89 11.17
C GLN A 161 8.50 -10.93 11.19
N VAL A 162 7.83 -9.88 10.71
CA VAL A 162 6.36 -9.83 10.65
C VAL A 162 5.89 -10.32 9.29
N ALA A 163 5.06 -11.35 9.30
CA ALA A 163 4.43 -11.85 8.08
C ALA A 163 3.46 -10.81 7.51
N THR A 164 3.58 -10.50 6.20
CA THR A 164 2.77 -9.47 5.56
C THR A 164 2.23 -9.88 4.20
N ASN A 165 1.06 -9.34 3.86
CA ASN A 165 0.59 -9.28 2.49
C ASN A 165 0.62 -7.82 2.03
N GLU A 166 1.28 -7.55 0.92
CA GLU A 166 1.18 -6.31 0.18
C GLU A 166 0.21 -6.52 -0.97
N GLU A 167 -0.76 -5.63 -1.13
CA GLU A 167 -1.79 -5.71 -2.16
C GLU A 167 -1.94 -4.36 -2.84
N TRP A 168 -1.85 -4.33 -4.19
CA TRP A 168 -2.03 -3.13 -4.98
C TRP A 168 -3.48 -3.00 -5.46
N HIS A 169 -4.00 -1.82 -5.39
CA HIS A 169 -5.35 -1.47 -5.83
C HIS A 169 -5.28 -0.21 -6.70
N TYR A 170 -5.89 -0.29 -7.87
CA TYR A 170 -5.97 0.78 -8.84
C TYR A 170 -7.19 0.53 -9.74
N ARG A 171 -7.50 1.46 -10.63
CA ARG A 171 -8.66 1.34 -11.51
C ARG A 171 -8.48 0.16 -12.48
N PRO A 172 -9.41 -0.82 -12.51
CA PRO A 172 -9.45 -1.85 -13.56
C PRO A 172 -9.48 -1.23 -14.97
N VAL A 173 -8.81 -1.86 -15.93
CA VAL A 173 -8.57 -1.28 -17.26
C VAL A 173 -9.83 -1.02 -18.08
N ASP A 174 -10.90 -1.72 -17.82
CA ASP A 174 -12.19 -1.61 -18.52
C ASP A 174 -13.21 -0.75 -17.78
N LEU A 175 -12.79 0.02 -16.76
CA LEU A 175 -13.65 0.92 -15.97
C LEU A 175 -13.27 2.39 -16.20
N ASP A 176 -14.30 3.25 -16.17
CA ASP A 176 -14.19 4.69 -16.28
C ASP A 176 -14.30 5.44 -14.94
N VAL A 177 -14.56 4.71 -13.85
CA VAL A 177 -14.72 5.30 -12.52
C VAL A 177 -13.34 5.62 -11.92
N PRO A 178 -13.04 6.89 -11.61
CA PRO A 178 -11.73 7.27 -11.09
C PRO A 178 -11.47 6.64 -9.72
N MET A 179 -10.25 6.12 -9.52
CA MET A 179 -9.82 5.42 -8.32
C MET A 179 -8.35 5.76 -8.05
N PRO A 180 -7.92 6.07 -6.81
CA PRO A 180 -6.52 6.33 -6.55
C PRO A 180 -5.71 5.03 -6.60
N TRP A 181 -4.49 5.09 -7.11
CA TRP A 181 -3.54 4.02 -6.84
C TRP A 181 -3.24 3.99 -5.35
N ARG A 182 -3.46 2.85 -4.72
CA ARG A 182 -3.18 2.61 -3.30
C ARG A 182 -2.60 1.23 -3.09
N ILE A 183 -1.79 1.10 -2.05
CA ILE A 183 -1.14 -0.15 -1.66
C ILE A 183 -1.42 -0.42 -0.19
N ASN A 184 -1.97 -1.59 0.10
CA ASN A 184 -2.22 -2.06 1.45
C ASN A 184 -1.09 -2.99 1.89
N LEU A 185 -0.48 -2.72 3.05
CA LEU A 185 0.44 -3.61 3.74
C LEU A 185 -0.24 -4.18 4.97
N LYS A 186 -0.65 -5.44 4.91
CA LYS A 186 -1.42 -6.14 5.96
C LYS A 186 -0.49 -6.97 6.83
N TRP A 187 -0.60 -6.82 8.15
CA TRP A 187 0.13 -7.63 9.11
C TRP A 187 -0.62 -8.92 9.43
N ARG A 188 -0.07 -10.06 9.05
CA ARG A 188 -0.66 -11.38 9.28
C ARG A 188 -0.31 -11.92 10.67
N ILE A 189 -0.65 -11.14 11.71
CA ILE A 189 -0.31 -11.40 13.11
C ILE A 189 -1.39 -12.18 13.87
N SER A 190 -2.52 -12.47 13.23
CA SER A 190 -3.61 -13.26 13.79
C SER A 190 -4.18 -14.23 12.76
N THR A 191 -4.79 -15.31 13.24
CA THR A 191 -5.51 -16.26 12.41
C THR A 191 -7.01 -15.97 12.50
N LEU A 192 -7.71 -15.97 11.37
CA LEU A 192 -9.15 -15.85 11.36
C LEU A 192 -9.79 -17.09 11.95
N ALA A 193 -10.78 -16.87 12.81
CA ALA A 193 -11.51 -17.92 13.49
C ALA A 193 -12.95 -18.05 12.96
N GLY A 194 -13.76 -18.87 13.63
CA GLY A 194 -15.13 -19.14 13.21
C GLY A 194 -16.04 -17.92 13.21
N PHE A 195 -15.79 -16.94 14.10
CA PHE A 195 -16.55 -15.70 14.12
C PHE A 195 -16.39 -14.91 12.83
N GLU A 196 -15.13 -14.65 12.42
CA GLU A 196 -14.84 -13.92 11.18
C GLU A 196 -15.32 -14.69 9.94
N GLY A 197 -15.16 -16.01 9.95
CA GLY A 197 -15.63 -16.88 8.85
C GLY A 197 -17.14 -16.88 8.69
N GLY A 198 -17.89 -16.92 9.82
CA GLY A 198 -19.36 -16.98 9.81
C GLY A 198 -20.03 -15.62 9.59
N THR A 199 -19.43 -14.54 10.07
CA THR A 199 -20.05 -13.21 10.08
C THR A 199 -19.46 -12.24 9.04
N GLN A 200 -18.24 -12.51 8.55
CA GLN A 200 -17.41 -11.57 7.78
C GLN A 200 -17.12 -10.23 8.51
N ILE A 201 -17.25 -10.23 9.84
CA ILE A 201 -16.82 -9.13 10.71
C ILE A 201 -15.45 -9.50 11.25
N TYR A 202 -14.46 -8.63 11.03
CA TYR A 202 -13.05 -8.90 11.36
C TYR A 202 -12.65 -8.17 12.64
N VAL A 203 -12.14 -8.94 13.60
CA VAL A 203 -11.64 -8.42 14.89
C VAL A 203 -10.11 -8.37 14.82
N ASN A 204 -9.55 -7.16 14.86
CA ASN A 204 -8.11 -6.96 14.89
C ASN A 204 -7.60 -6.89 16.32
N THR A 205 -6.46 -7.55 16.58
CA THR A 205 -5.79 -7.55 17.89
C THR A 205 -4.92 -6.30 18.11
N LEU A 206 -4.68 -5.52 17.05
CA LEU A 206 -3.94 -4.27 17.09
C LEU A 206 -4.86 -3.15 16.58
N SER A 207 -5.04 -2.11 17.39
CA SER A 207 -5.83 -0.95 16.97
C SER A 207 -5.10 -0.11 15.90
N PRO A 208 -5.82 0.64 15.06
CA PRO A 208 -5.18 1.57 14.13
C PRO A 208 -4.31 2.63 14.82
N PHE A 209 -4.69 3.05 16.02
CA PHE A 209 -3.91 4.00 16.84
C PHE A 209 -2.59 3.41 17.30
N ASP A 210 -2.60 2.18 17.84
CA ASP A 210 -1.38 1.48 18.23
C ASP A 210 -0.46 1.21 17.03
N MET A 211 -1.05 0.86 15.88
CA MET A 211 -0.29 0.68 14.64
C MET A 211 0.39 1.98 14.21
N ARG A 212 -0.36 3.08 14.20
CA ARG A 212 0.16 4.43 13.88
C ARG A 212 1.31 4.80 14.80
N ASP A 213 1.15 4.63 16.11
CA ASP A 213 2.16 5.03 17.10
C ASP A 213 3.43 4.17 17.00
N ARG A 214 3.29 2.86 16.81
CA ARG A 214 4.43 1.97 16.57
C ARG A 214 5.17 2.33 15.29
N ALA A 215 4.44 2.53 14.19
CA ALA A 215 5.05 2.88 12.91
C ALA A 215 5.76 4.24 12.96
N THR A 216 5.16 5.26 13.54
CA THR A 216 5.78 6.60 13.65
C THR A 216 7.03 6.58 14.53
N ALA A 217 7.01 5.86 15.66
CA ALA A 217 8.18 5.69 16.53
C ALA A 217 9.34 5.00 15.78
N ALA A 218 9.04 3.89 15.07
CA ALA A 218 10.04 3.19 14.29
C ALA A 218 10.61 4.06 13.15
N LEU A 219 9.76 4.78 12.42
CA LEU A 219 10.18 5.61 11.29
C LEU A 219 11.09 6.78 11.70
N ARG A 220 10.88 7.37 12.86
CA ARG A 220 11.79 8.43 13.36
C ARG A 220 13.21 7.90 13.53
N THR A 221 13.36 6.72 14.13
CA THR A 221 14.66 6.06 14.29
C THR A 221 15.25 5.68 12.94
N LEU A 222 14.49 5.01 12.08
CA LEU A 222 14.93 4.57 10.76
C LEU A 222 15.36 5.73 9.86
N ARG A 223 14.66 6.88 9.94
CA ARG A 223 15.06 8.09 9.20
C ARG A 223 16.35 8.69 9.75
N SER A 224 16.49 8.76 11.08
CA SER A 224 17.71 9.22 11.73
C SER A 224 18.94 8.39 11.36
N ASP A 225 18.74 7.08 11.22
CA ASP A 225 19.79 6.13 10.88
C ASP A 225 20.03 6.02 9.36
N GLY A 226 19.26 6.75 8.54
CA GLY A 226 19.40 6.77 7.08
C GLY A 226 18.84 5.53 6.36
N HIS A 227 18.01 4.73 7.02
CA HIS A 227 17.40 3.52 6.44
C HIS A 227 16.19 3.79 5.58
N VAL A 228 15.50 4.91 5.77
CA VAL A 228 14.37 5.35 4.94
C VAL A 228 14.65 6.71 4.31
N ALA A 229 13.88 7.08 3.29
CA ALA A 229 14.08 8.32 2.57
C ALA A 229 14.03 9.54 3.53
N PRO A 230 15.04 10.42 3.48
CA PRO A 230 15.16 11.56 4.42
C PRO A 230 14.09 12.63 4.21
N SER A 231 13.45 12.65 3.04
CA SER A 231 12.39 13.60 2.67
C SER A 231 11.02 13.30 3.28
N LEU A 232 10.86 12.16 3.96
CA LEU A 232 9.60 11.79 4.58
C LEU A 232 9.27 12.72 5.74
N ARG A 233 8.07 13.26 5.74
CA ARG A 233 7.46 13.93 6.89
C ARG A 233 6.74 12.87 7.73
N ILE A 234 6.96 12.83 9.04
CA ILE A 234 6.46 11.79 9.94
C ILE A 234 5.58 12.42 11.02
N ALA A 235 4.39 11.88 11.19
CA ALA A 235 3.43 12.27 12.22
C ALA A 235 3.13 13.79 12.21
N GLU A 236 3.55 14.53 13.23
CA GLU A 236 3.34 15.99 13.38
C GLU A 236 4.04 16.84 12.32
N GLU A 237 5.00 16.30 11.60
CA GLU A 237 5.64 16.97 10.45
C GLU A 237 4.74 16.94 9.20
N CYS A 238 3.74 16.05 9.19
CA CYS A 238 2.80 15.95 8.09
C CYS A 238 1.86 17.15 8.07
N THR A 239 1.49 17.58 6.87
CA THR A 239 0.54 18.68 6.64
C THR A 239 -0.67 18.18 5.83
N PRO A 240 -1.34 17.11 6.28
CA PRO A 240 -2.50 16.61 5.55
C PRO A 240 -3.64 17.63 5.59
N ALA A 241 -4.39 17.66 4.50
CA ALA A 241 -5.59 18.49 4.38
C ALA A 241 -6.76 17.62 3.94
N PRO A 242 -8.00 18.01 4.26
CA PRO A 242 -9.16 17.32 3.70
C PRO A 242 -9.14 17.31 2.18
N ASN A 243 -9.61 16.21 1.58
CA ASN A 243 -9.64 16.00 0.13
C ASN A 243 -8.26 16.05 -0.56
N LEU A 244 -7.25 15.50 0.11
CA LEU A 244 -5.87 15.50 -0.35
C LEU A 244 -5.66 14.69 -1.65
N LEU A 245 -6.47 13.63 -1.85
CA LEU A 245 -6.36 12.78 -3.03
C LEU A 245 -7.06 13.44 -4.23
N ARG A 246 -6.32 13.60 -5.31
CA ARG A 246 -6.76 14.33 -6.52
C ARG A 246 -7.33 13.43 -7.62
N TYR A 247 -7.48 12.13 -7.39
CA TYR A 247 -7.99 11.18 -8.36
C TYR A 247 -9.40 11.52 -8.88
N ASN A 248 -10.20 12.25 -8.10
CA ASN A 248 -11.55 12.66 -8.50
C ASN A 248 -11.52 14.04 -9.17
N PRO A 249 -11.76 14.13 -10.49
CA PRO A 249 -11.67 15.40 -11.22
C PRO A 249 -12.76 16.42 -10.84
N ASN A 250 -13.81 15.98 -10.13
CA ASN A 250 -14.93 16.86 -9.75
C ASN A 250 -14.68 17.65 -8.45
N LEU A 251 -13.59 17.38 -7.73
CA LEU A 251 -13.24 18.11 -6.50
C LEU A 251 -12.62 19.49 -6.74
N GLU A 252 -12.30 19.82 -7.98
CA GLU A 252 -11.60 21.08 -8.35
C GLU A 252 -12.57 22.17 -8.85
N ARG A 253 -13.87 22.05 -8.54
CA ARG A 253 -14.89 23.06 -8.92
C ARG A 253 -15.35 23.88 -7.74
#